data_ae904dae77863a78a6646f71ac8cd038
#
_entry.id   ae904dae77863a78a6646f71ac8cd038
#
_cell.length_a   1.000
_cell.length_b   1.000
_cell.length_c   1.000
_cell.angle_alpha   90.00
_cell.angle_beta   90.00
_cell.angle_gamma   90.00
#
_symmetry.space_group_name_H-M   'P 1'
#
loop_
_entity.id
_entity.type
_entity.pdbx_description
1 polymer ?
#
loop_
_entity_poly.entity_id
_entity_poly.type
_entity_poly.pdbx_seq_one_letter_code
_entity_poly.pdbx_strand_id
1 'polypeptide(L)'
;MNTSEIINKNLREQLDAKHVEIIDESHLHRGHKAAGGGGHYSIKVISSRFENLNVMERIRLVHKALDVEMTGNPKLIHALQVKTFTPEEASAN
;
A
#
# COMPACT_ATOMS: atom_id res chain seq x y z
N MET A 1 6.06 1.33 15.94
CA MET A 1 5.65 1.92 14.65
C MET A 1 4.16 1.73 14.45
N ASN A 2 3.48 2.77 13.95
CA ASN A 2 2.07 2.60 13.57
C ASN A 2 1.99 1.92 12.19
N THR A 3 0.77 1.55 11.78
CA THR A 3 0.59 0.83 10.53
C THR A 3 1.07 1.62 9.30
N SER A 4 0.80 2.93 9.28
CA SER A 4 1.27 3.78 8.16
C SER A 4 2.78 3.77 8.05
N GLU A 5 3.48 3.83 9.16
CA GLU A 5 4.94 3.77 9.17
C GLU A 5 5.46 2.41 8.68
N ILE A 6 4.78 1.33 9.06
CA ILE A 6 5.13 -0.02 8.60
C ILE A 6 4.94 -0.13 7.09
N ILE A 7 3.82 0.38 6.57
CA ILE A 7 3.55 0.39 5.13
C ILE A 7 4.66 1.14 4.39
N ASN A 8 4.97 2.35 4.85
CA ASN A 8 6.00 3.18 4.23
C ASN A 8 7.35 2.46 4.21
N LYS A 9 7.74 1.88 5.33
CA LYS A 9 9.01 1.16 5.44
C LYS A 9 9.09 -0.01 4.48
N ASN A 10 8.04 -0.83 4.45
CA ASN A 10 8.03 -2.04 3.61
C ASN A 10 8.09 -1.70 2.12
N LEU A 11 7.34 -0.67 1.69
CA LEU A 11 7.35 -0.28 0.30
C LEU A 11 8.70 0.29 -0.13
N ARG A 12 9.34 1.07 0.73
CA ARG A 12 10.66 1.62 0.42
C ARG A 12 11.73 0.55 0.40
N GLU A 13 11.67 -0.40 1.32
CA GLU A 13 12.68 -1.47 1.40
C GLU A 13 12.49 -2.53 0.33
N GLN A 14 11.25 -2.94 0.06
CA GLN A 14 10.98 -4.06 -0.83
C GLN A 14 10.77 -3.66 -2.28
N LEU A 15 10.24 -2.47 -2.52
CA LEU A 15 9.96 -1.98 -3.88
C LEU A 15 10.82 -0.79 -4.28
N ASP A 16 11.80 -0.43 -3.46
CA ASP A 16 12.67 0.73 -3.74
C ASP A 16 11.82 1.97 -4.07
N ALA A 17 10.72 2.15 -3.35
CA ALA A 17 9.80 3.25 -3.62
C ALA A 17 10.49 4.59 -3.41
N LYS A 18 10.37 5.47 -4.40
CA LYS A 18 10.91 6.82 -4.34
C LYS A 18 10.01 7.75 -3.54
N HIS A 19 8.70 7.46 -3.59
CA HIS A 19 7.70 8.28 -2.92
C HIS A 19 6.53 7.39 -2.51
N VAL A 20 6.02 7.60 -1.30
CA VAL A 20 4.87 6.88 -0.77
C VAL A 20 3.96 7.89 -0.08
N GLU A 21 2.70 7.95 -0.52
CA GLU A 21 1.67 8.73 0.16
C GLU A 21 0.67 7.75 0.76
N ILE A 22 0.31 7.96 2.01
CA ILE A 22 -0.61 7.06 2.72
C ILE A 22 -1.69 7.90 3.37
N ILE A 23 -2.95 7.54 3.08
CA ILE A 23 -4.11 8.13 3.73
C ILE A 23 -4.77 7.02 4.54
N ASP A 24 -4.83 7.23 5.84
CA ASP A 24 -5.52 6.31 6.75
C ASP A 24 -6.99 6.71 6.76
N GLU A 25 -7.84 5.86 6.19
CA GLU A 25 -9.28 6.09 6.08
C GLU A 25 -10.06 5.24 7.07
N SER A 26 -9.40 4.66 8.06
CA SER A 26 -10.04 3.76 9.02
C SER A 26 -11.19 4.44 9.76
N HIS A 27 -11.10 5.75 9.99
CA HIS A 27 -12.14 6.51 10.68
C HIS A 27 -13.45 6.60 9.88
N LEU A 28 -13.39 6.47 8.55
CA LEU A 28 -14.58 6.50 7.69
C LEU A 28 -15.43 5.24 7.83
N HIS A 29 -14.86 4.20 8.42
CA HIS A 29 -15.53 2.91 8.61
C HIS A 29 -15.83 2.64 10.08
N ARG A 30 -15.89 3.69 10.87
CA ARG A 30 -16.20 3.60 12.29
C ARG A 30 -17.60 3.00 12.47
N GLY A 31 -17.71 1.99 13.33
CA GLY A 31 -18.96 1.27 13.53
C GLY A 31 -19.10 0.03 12.66
N HIS A 32 -18.29 -0.13 11.66
CA HIS A 32 -18.22 -1.36 10.86
C HIS A 32 -17.10 -2.23 11.42
N LYS A 33 -17.45 -3.40 11.90
CA LYS A 33 -16.44 -4.36 12.34
C LYS A 33 -16.01 -5.20 11.15
N ALA A 34 -14.79 -4.94 10.68
CA ALA A 34 -14.19 -5.78 9.65
C ALA A 34 -13.87 -7.14 10.24
N ALA A 35 -14.17 -8.19 9.51
CA ALA A 35 -13.79 -9.55 9.91
C ALA A 35 -12.26 -9.64 10.00
N GLY A 36 -11.76 -10.04 11.17
CA GLY A 36 -10.32 -10.15 11.40
C GLY A 36 -9.62 -8.84 11.74
N GLY A 37 -10.35 -7.72 11.80
CA GLY A 37 -9.78 -6.43 12.16
C GLY A 37 -9.00 -5.77 11.05
N GLY A 38 -8.18 -4.77 11.40
CA GLY A 38 -7.34 -4.03 10.46
C GLY A 38 -7.98 -2.73 9.98
N GLY A 39 -7.15 -1.84 9.46
CA GLY A 39 -7.57 -0.52 8.98
C GLY A 39 -7.81 -0.47 7.48
N HIS A 40 -8.26 0.69 7.03
CA HIS A 40 -8.49 0.99 5.62
C HIS A 40 -7.53 2.08 5.18
N TYR A 41 -6.78 1.82 4.11
CA TYR A 41 -5.72 2.71 3.65
C TYR A 41 -5.82 2.94 2.15
N SER A 42 -5.53 4.18 1.73
CA SER A 42 -5.29 4.52 0.32
C SER A 42 -3.83 4.89 0.20
N ILE A 43 -3.13 4.29 -0.74
CA ILE A 43 -1.70 4.57 -0.94
C ILE A 43 -1.41 4.95 -2.38
N LYS A 44 -0.41 5.81 -2.55
CA LYS A 44 0.17 6.14 -3.85
C LYS A 44 1.66 5.80 -3.76
N VAL A 45 2.13 5.01 -4.70
CA VAL A 45 3.51 4.50 -4.69
C VAL A 45 4.18 4.83 -6.01
N ILE A 46 5.36 5.45 -5.93
CA ILE A 46 6.18 5.73 -7.10
C ILE A 46 7.44 4.85 -6.99
N SER A 47 7.65 3.99 -7.98
CA SER A 47 8.79 3.06 -7.97
C SER A 47 9.21 2.71 -9.39
N SER A 48 10.51 2.67 -9.62
CA SER A 48 11.07 2.18 -10.88
C SER A 48 10.82 0.69 -11.08
N ARG A 49 10.50 -0.03 -10.02
CA ARG A 49 10.17 -1.47 -10.10
C ARG A 49 8.86 -1.72 -10.87
N PHE A 50 8.08 -0.66 -11.10
CA PHE A 50 6.84 -0.78 -11.87
C PHE A 50 7.05 -0.66 -13.37
N GLU A 51 8.25 -0.34 -13.83
CA GLU A 51 8.54 -0.21 -15.26
C GLU A 51 8.29 -1.53 -15.98
N ASN A 52 7.66 -1.43 -17.15
CA ASN A 52 7.31 -2.58 -18.00
C ASN A 52 6.27 -3.52 -17.39
N LEU A 53 5.61 -3.11 -16.31
CA LEU A 53 4.56 -3.89 -15.69
C LEU A 53 3.20 -3.23 -15.94
N ASN A 54 2.17 -4.04 -16.18
CA ASN A 54 0.81 -3.54 -16.26
C ASN A 54 0.26 -3.26 -14.85
N VAL A 55 -0.92 -2.66 -14.78
CA VAL A 55 -1.52 -2.25 -13.51
C VAL A 55 -1.69 -3.43 -12.54
N MET A 56 -2.17 -4.55 -13.02
CA MET A 56 -2.39 -5.72 -12.17
C MET A 56 -1.08 -6.28 -11.60
N GLU A 57 -0.04 -6.31 -12.42
CA GLU A 57 1.26 -6.77 -11.97
C GLU A 57 1.84 -5.86 -10.90
N ARG A 58 1.66 -4.55 -11.06
CA ARG A 58 2.10 -3.55 -10.08
C ARG A 58 1.38 -3.73 -8.75
N ILE A 59 0.06 -3.91 -8.81
CA ILE A 59 -0.75 -4.12 -7.60
C ILE A 59 -0.31 -5.38 -6.89
N ARG A 60 -0.03 -6.45 -7.62
CA ARG A 60 0.47 -7.70 -7.03
C ARG A 60 1.80 -7.52 -6.31
N LEU A 61 2.71 -6.71 -6.87
CA LEU A 61 3.96 -6.38 -6.18
C LEU A 61 3.71 -5.67 -4.86
N VAL A 62 2.79 -4.72 -4.86
CA VAL A 62 2.45 -3.98 -3.64
C VAL A 62 1.84 -4.93 -2.60
N HIS A 63 0.90 -5.77 -3.01
CA HIS A 63 0.28 -6.74 -2.11
C HIS A 63 1.32 -7.72 -1.55
N LYS A 64 2.26 -8.14 -2.36
CA LYS A 64 3.34 -9.03 -1.90
C LYS A 64 4.20 -8.35 -0.84
N ALA A 65 4.53 -7.08 -1.06
CA ALA A 65 5.34 -6.31 -0.12
C ALA A 65 4.62 -6.10 1.22
N LEU A 66 3.28 -6.10 1.21
CA LEU A 66 2.46 -5.86 2.41
C LEU A 66 1.70 -7.13 2.85
N ASP A 67 2.15 -8.31 2.41
CA ASP A 67 1.44 -9.55 2.66
C ASP A 67 1.23 -9.81 4.16
N VAL A 68 2.26 -9.64 4.96
CA VAL A 68 2.17 -9.88 6.41
C VAL A 68 1.13 -8.97 7.04
N GLU A 69 1.10 -7.70 6.63
CA GLU A 69 0.17 -6.71 7.16
C GLU A 69 -1.27 -6.98 6.74
N MET A 70 -1.46 -7.59 5.57
CA MET A 70 -2.79 -7.87 5.02
C MET A 70 -3.34 -9.23 5.45
N THR A 71 -2.48 -10.20 5.71
CA THR A 71 -2.92 -11.57 5.99
C THR A 71 -2.47 -12.09 7.36
N GLY A 72 -1.71 -11.29 8.10
CA GLY A 72 -1.16 -11.71 9.38
C GLY A 72 -2.20 -11.78 10.51
N ASN A 73 -1.73 -12.16 11.69
CA ASN A 73 -2.55 -12.23 12.89
C ASN A 73 -1.77 -11.57 14.04
N PRO A 74 -2.13 -10.35 14.43
CA PRO A 74 -3.31 -9.60 13.97
C PRO A 74 -3.12 -9.03 12.56
N LYS A 75 -4.26 -8.87 11.87
CA LYS A 75 -4.31 -8.25 10.56
C LYS A 75 -4.24 -6.73 10.72
N LEU A 76 -3.28 -6.08 10.09
CA LEU A 76 -3.11 -4.64 10.20
C LEU A 76 -3.83 -3.85 9.10
N ILE A 77 -3.98 -4.46 7.91
CA ILE A 77 -4.66 -3.84 6.79
C ILE A 77 -5.84 -4.72 6.39
N HIS A 78 -7.05 -4.16 6.47
CA HIS A 78 -8.26 -4.85 6.03
C HIS A 78 -8.55 -4.56 4.56
N ALA A 79 -8.46 -3.28 4.17
CA ALA A 79 -8.73 -2.84 2.80
C ALA A 79 -7.65 -1.87 2.36
N LEU A 80 -7.23 -2.00 1.09
CA LEU A 80 -6.14 -1.21 0.54
C LEU A 80 -6.50 -0.79 -0.87
N GLN A 81 -6.50 0.54 -1.12
CA GLN A 81 -6.57 1.11 -2.46
C GLN A 81 -5.17 1.53 -2.86
N VAL A 82 -4.77 1.17 -4.07
CA VAL A 82 -3.40 1.37 -4.52
C VAL A 82 -3.38 2.13 -5.84
N LYS A 83 -2.58 3.20 -5.89
CA LYS A 83 -2.22 3.89 -7.13
C LYS A 83 -0.72 3.73 -7.31
N THR A 84 -0.31 3.27 -8.48
CA THR A 84 1.09 2.97 -8.77
C THR A 84 1.58 3.79 -9.95
N PHE A 85 2.80 4.32 -9.85
CA PHE A 85 3.40 5.12 -10.90
C PHE A 85 4.88 4.79 -11.00
N THR A 86 5.41 4.77 -12.23
CA THR A 86 6.85 4.83 -12.42
C THR A 86 7.31 6.27 -12.21
N PRO A 87 8.60 6.53 -11.96
CA PRO A 87 9.11 7.89 -11.85
C PRO A 87 8.78 8.74 -13.09
N GLU A 88 8.85 8.14 -14.27
CA GLU A 88 8.52 8.84 -15.52
C GLU A 88 7.05 9.23 -15.55
N GLU A 89 6.14 8.32 -15.21
CA GLU A 89 4.71 8.59 -15.16
C GLU A 89 4.39 9.70 -14.17
N ALA A 90 5.03 9.67 -13.01
CA ALA A 90 4.83 10.69 -11.97
C ALA A 90 5.31 12.06 -12.42
N SER A 91 6.39 12.12 -13.20
CA SER A 91 6.94 13.38 -13.72
C SER A 91 6.10 13.97 -14.84
N ALA A 92 5.36 13.14 -15.55
CA ALA A 92 4.55 13.57 -16.69
C ALA A 92 3.28 14.30 -16.29
N ASN A 93 2.93 14.29 -15.00
CA ASN A 93 1.71 14.94 -14.51
C ASN A 93 1.98 16.36 -14.03
#